data_7e2c1710334b07db02a3fd1e92833d8e
#
_entry.id   7e2c1710334b07db02a3fd1e92833d8e
#
_cell.length_a   1.000
_cell.length_b   1.000
_cell.length_c   1.000
_cell.angle_alpha   90.00
_cell.angle_beta   90.00
_cell.angle_gamma   90.00
#
_symmetry.space_group_name_H-M   'P 1'
#
loop_
_entity.id
_entity.type
_entity.pdbx_description
1 polymer ?
#
loop_
_entity_poly.entity_id
_entity_poly.type
_entity_poly.pdbx_seq_one_letter_code
_entity_poly.pdbx_strand_id
1 'polypeptide(L)'
;MAEKDRKEFFYSLEEHSKIKLKVLTEYIKTWMRKVVLNRYGSGNCLVVDTFAGTGMYDDGNYGSPLIIIKEALDFIEQAKKYLNMKIKLINLIFIESDVNNYNLLKENIEKYVGINVDEHKFNSINEHLNIAISNSTHEKFIEKLLSKVDNMIPAFFL
;
A
#
# COMPACT_ATOMS: atom_id res chain seq x y z
N MET A 1 25.87 23.86 14.84
CA MET A 1 25.72 22.98 13.68
C MET A 1 25.58 23.86 12.45
N ALA A 2 26.52 23.76 11.55
CA ALA A 2 26.56 24.62 10.36
C ALA A 2 25.44 24.20 9.41
N GLU A 3 24.94 25.17 8.64
CA GLU A 3 23.87 24.97 7.63
C GLU A 3 24.20 23.88 6.59
N LYS A 4 25.51 23.63 6.40
CA LYS A 4 26.05 22.56 5.55
C LYS A 4 25.78 21.17 6.13
N ASP A 5 25.94 20.98 7.45
CA ASP A 5 25.69 19.70 8.12
C ASP A 5 24.18 19.34 8.13
N ARG A 6 23.30 20.37 8.18
CA ARG A 6 21.85 20.17 8.04
C ARG A 6 21.47 19.71 6.65
N LYS A 7 22.03 20.30 5.60
CA LYS A 7 21.75 19.90 4.22
C LYS A 7 22.26 18.49 3.93
N GLU A 8 23.44 18.12 4.41
CA GLU A 8 23.98 16.75 4.27
C GLU A 8 23.11 15.72 5.03
N PHE A 9 22.65 16.06 6.23
CA PHE A 9 21.76 15.19 7.01
C PHE A 9 20.40 14.96 6.31
N PHE A 10 19.78 16.01 5.75
CA PHE A 10 18.53 15.88 4.99
C PHE A 10 18.73 15.14 3.66
N TYR A 11 19.87 15.32 3.00
CA TYR A 11 20.22 14.59 1.77
C TYR A 11 20.37 13.08 2.05
N SER A 12 21.03 12.73 3.15
CA SER A 12 21.18 11.33 3.58
C SER A 12 19.84 10.68 3.96
N LEU A 13 18.95 11.42 4.62
CA LEU A 13 17.59 10.95 4.93
C LEU A 13 16.77 10.69 3.66
N GLU A 14 16.88 11.55 2.66
CA GLU A 14 16.20 11.40 1.39
C GLU A 14 16.71 10.17 0.61
N GLU A 15 18.02 9.96 0.56
CA GLU A 15 18.61 8.76 -0.05
C GLU A 15 18.19 7.47 0.68
N HIS A 16 18.21 7.45 2.01
CA HIS A 16 17.74 6.32 2.80
C HIS A 16 16.25 6.02 2.54
N SER A 17 15.43 7.05 2.39
CA SER A 17 14.01 6.89 2.07
C SER A 17 13.82 6.30 0.67
N LYS A 18 14.56 6.74 -0.32
CA LYS A 18 14.55 6.18 -1.69
C LYS A 18 14.97 4.71 -1.71
N ILE A 19 16.01 4.35 -0.96
CA ILE A 19 16.46 2.96 -0.83
C ILE A 19 15.37 2.10 -0.18
N LYS A 20 14.75 2.56 0.92
CA LYS A 20 13.63 1.85 1.57
C LYS A 20 12.47 1.61 0.62
N LEU A 21 12.07 2.62 -0.15
CA LEU A 21 10.98 2.48 -1.12
C LEU A 21 11.34 1.52 -2.25
N LYS A 22 12.59 1.52 -2.71
CA LYS A 22 13.07 0.56 -3.73
C LYS A 22 13.04 -0.87 -3.20
N VAL A 23 13.52 -1.09 -1.98
CA VAL A 23 13.46 -2.40 -1.31
C VAL A 23 12.00 -2.84 -1.13
N LEU A 24 11.12 -1.94 -0.69
CA LEU A 24 9.70 -2.21 -0.56
C LEU A 24 9.09 -2.64 -1.89
N THR A 25 9.38 -1.91 -2.98
CA THR A 25 8.86 -2.21 -4.33
C THR A 25 9.20 -3.64 -4.75
N GLU A 26 10.48 -4.01 -4.66
CA GLU A 26 10.93 -5.36 -5.05
C GLU A 26 10.37 -6.45 -4.13
N TYR A 27 10.26 -6.16 -2.83
CA TYR A 27 9.72 -7.10 -1.86
C TYR A 27 8.22 -7.34 -2.07
N ILE A 28 7.42 -6.29 -2.16
CA ILE A 28 5.96 -6.41 -2.31
C ILE A 28 5.58 -7.11 -3.62
N LYS A 29 6.28 -6.78 -4.71
CA LYS A 29 6.14 -7.42 -6.01
C LYS A 29 6.38 -8.93 -5.93
N THR A 30 7.48 -9.33 -5.31
CA THR A 30 7.84 -10.74 -5.16
C THR A 30 6.89 -11.47 -4.22
N TRP A 31 6.52 -10.83 -3.11
CA TRP A 31 5.63 -11.41 -2.10
C TRP A 31 4.23 -11.65 -2.66
N MET A 32 3.61 -10.64 -3.32
CA MET A 32 2.30 -10.81 -3.94
C MET A 32 2.29 -11.96 -4.93
N ARG A 33 3.31 -12.06 -5.79
CA ARG A 33 3.42 -13.18 -6.74
C ARG A 33 3.47 -14.53 -6.03
N LYS A 34 4.32 -14.68 -5.04
CA LYS A 34 4.45 -15.95 -4.28
C LYS A 34 3.15 -16.35 -3.59
N VAL A 35 2.47 -15.39 -2.97
CA VAL A 35 1.30 -15.66 -2.14
C VAL A 35 0.05 -15.91 -2.99
N VAL A 36 -0.20 -15.04 -3.97
CA VAL A 36 -1.41 -15.10 -4.82
C VAL A 36 -1.32 -16.28 -5.80
N LEU A 37 -0.13 -16.54 -6.34
CA LEU A 37 0.09 -17.61 -7.32
C LEU A 37 0.43 -18.96 -6.70
N ASN A 38 0.43 -19.07 -5.38
CA ASN A 38 0.67 -20.33 -4.69
C ASN A 38 -0.41 -21.35 -5.09
N ARG A 39 0.04 -22.53 -5.55
CA ARG A 39 -0.84 -23.64 -5.97
C ARG A 39 -1.86 -24.03 -4.91
N TYR A 40 -1.49 -23.94 -3.65
CA TYR A 40 -2.33 -24.29 -2.49
C TYR A 40 -2.95 -23.08 -1.80
N GLY A 41 -2.69 -21.88 -2.32
CA GLY A 41 -3.22 -20.63 -1.77
C GLY A 41 -4.66 -20.35 -2.21
N SER A 42 -5.31 -19.46 -1.47
CA SER A 42 -6.68 -19.01 -1.79
C SER A 42 -6.77 -18.09 -3.02
N GLY A 43 -5.65 -17.60 -3.54
CA GLY A 43 -5.61 -16.55 -4.57
C GLY A 43 -5.89 -15.15 -4.02
N ASN A 44 -5.98 -15.00 -2.70
CA ASN A 44 -6.25 -13.74 -1.99
C ASN A 44 -5.01 -13.30 -1.22
N CYS A 45 -4.82 -11.99 -1.08
CA CYS A 45 -3.86 -11.43 -0.14
C CYS A 45 -4.34 -10.08 0.41
N LEU A 46 -3.75 -9.70 1.54
CA LEU A 46 -3.97 -8.42 2.21
C LEU A 46 -2.63 -7.71 2.39
N VAL A 47 -2.56 -6.45 2.01
CA VAL A 47 -1.43 -5.57 2.31
C VAL A 47 -1.95 -4.42 3.16
N VAL A 48 -1.28 -4.17 4.28
CA VAL A 48 -1.65 -3.10 5.22
C VAL A 48 -0.44 -2.20 5.42
N ASP A 49 -0.58 -0.93 5.06
CA ASP A 49 0.37 0.13 5.41
C ASP A 49 -0.23 0.95 6.55
N THR A 50 0.36 0.82 7.74
CA THR A 50 -0.15 1.45 8.96
C THR A 50 0.42 2.84 9.22
N PHE A 51 1.33 3.31 8.35
CA PHE A 51 1.95 4.63 8.38
C PHE A 51 2.00 5.22 6.97
N ALA A 52 0.84 5.29 6.34
CA ALA A 52 0.72 5.55 4.90
C ALA A 52 1.18 6.96 4.46
N GLY A 53 1.19 7.94 5.39
CA GLY A 53 1.55 9.33 5.06
C GLY A 53 0.59 9.94 4.05
N THR A 54 1.09 10.82 3.21
CA THR A 54 0.31 11.49 2.15
C THR A 54 0.20 10.68 0.85
N GLY A 55 0.91 9.56 0.73
CA GLY A 55 0.98 8.74 -0.48
C GLY A 55 1.90 9.28 -1.57
N MET A 56 2.26 10.55 -1.52
CA MET A 56 3.16 11.22 -2.47
C MET A 56 4.05 12.21 -1.74
N TYR A 57 5.29 12.34 -2.16
CA TYR A 57 6.24 13.33 -1.66
C TYR A 57 6.09 14.67 -2.37
N ASP A 58 6.59 15.75 -1.77
CA ASP A 58 6.51 17.11 -2.32
C ASP A 58 7.18 17.25 -3.71
N ASP A 59 8.18 16.41 -4.00
CA ASP A 59 8.86 16.35 -5.29
C ASP A 59 8.11 15.55 -6.36
N GLY A 60 6.91 15.05 -6.05
CA GLY A 60 6.09 14.25 -6.94
C GLY A 60 6.44 12.77 -6.99
N ASN A 61 7.43 12.30 -6.22
CA ASN A 61 7.73 10.89 -6.09
C ASN A 61 6.67 10.15 -5.29
N TYR A 62 6.39 8.90 -5.64
CA TYR A 62 5.41 8.08 -4.95
C TYR A 62 5.91 7.63 -3.58
N GLY A 63 5.06 7.76 -2.57
CA GLY A 63 5.20 7.11 -1.27
C GLY A 63 4.75 5.65 -1.32
N SER A 64 4.86 4.95 -0.18
CA SER A 64 4.49 3.53 -0.08
C SER A 64 3.09 3.20 -0.60
N PRO A 65 2.02 3.98 -0.32
CA PRO A 65 0.69 3.64 -0.81
C PRO A 65 0.59 3.57 -2.33
N LEU A 66 1.08 4.60 -3.03
CA LEU A 66 0.99 4.64 -4.49
C LEU A 66 1.91 3.61 -5.15
N ILE A 67 3.06 3.30 -4.54
CA ILE A 67 3.93 2.20 -4.99
C ILE A 67 3.19 0.86 -4.86
N ILE A 68 2.55 0.59 -3.72
CA ILE A 68 1.82 -0.66 -3.48
C ILE A 68 0.66 -0.81 -4.46
N ILE A 69 -0.11 0.25 -4.69
CA ILE A 69 -1.22 0.25 -5.67
C ILE A 69 -0.68 -0.03 -7.08
N LYS A 70 0.39 0.65 -7.47
CA LYS A 70 1.03 0.45 -8.78
C LYS A 70 1.47 -1.00 -8.97
N GLU A 71 2.20 -1.55 -8.02
CA GLU A 71 2.69 -2.95 -8.11
C GLU A 71 1.55 -3.97 -8.13
N ALA A 72 0.44 -3.71 -7.40
CA ALA A 72 -0.74 -4.56 -7.45
C ALA A 72 -1.42 -4.53 -8.84
N LEU A 73 -1.59 -3.35 -9.42
CA LEU A 73 -2.17 -3.20 -10.76
C LEU A 73 -1.28 -3.83 -11.83
N ASP A 74 0.03 -3.59 -11.81
CA ASP A 74 0.99 -4.17 -12.74
C ASP A 74 1.01 -5.72 -12.64
N PHE A 75 0.93 -6.24 -11.41
CA PHE A 75 0.85 -7.68 -11.18
C PHE A 75 -0.43 -8.29 -11.75
N ILE A 76 -1.60 -7.68 -11.51
CA ILE A 76 -2.89 -8.15 -12.06
C ILE A 76 -2.84 -8.17 -13.58
N GLU A 77 -2.34 -7.11 -14.21
CA GLU A 77 -2.21 -7.03 -15.65
C GLU A 77 -1.30 -8.12 -16.23
N GLN A 78 -0.13 -8.31 -15.62
CA GLN A 78 0.80 -9.36 -16.03
C GLN A 78 0.22 -10.77 -15.85
N ALA A 79 -0.47 -11.02 -14.75
CA ALA A 79 -1.08 -12.32 -14.48
C ALA A 79 -2.20 -12.64 -15.48
N LYS A 80 -3.03 -11.66 -15.83
CA LYS A 80 -4.05 -11.82 -16.88
C LYS A 80 -3.44 -12.11 -18.24
N LYS A 81 -2.37 -11.39 -18.61
CA LYS A 81 -1.77 -11.47 -19.95
C LYS A 81 -0.93 -12.71 -20.18
N TYR A 82 -0.14 -13.12 -19.18
CA TYR A 82 0.93 -14.11 -19.38
C TYR A 82 0.74 -15.43 -18.62
N LEU A 83 -0.06 -15.44 -17.58
CA LEU A 83 -0.08 -16.56 -16.65
C LEU A 83 -1.39 -17.36 -16.66
N ASN A 84 -2.42 -16.85 -17.34
CA ASN A 84 -3.78 -17.44 -17.35
C ASN A 84 -4.24 -17.88 -15.94
N MET A 85 -3.85 -17.13 -14.92
CA MET A 85 -3.94 -17.52 -13.51
C MET A 85 -5.15 -16.88 -12.84
N LYS A 86 -5.73 -17.64 -11.92
CA LYS A 86 -6.87 -17.21 -11.10
C LYS A 86 -6.40 -16.35 -9.94
N ILE A 87 -6.18 -15.05 -10.19
CA ILE A 87 -6.17 -14.06 -9.11
C ILE A 87 -7.61 -13.96 -8.62
N LYS A 88 -7.83 -14.10 -7.30
CA LYS A 88 -9.13 -13.81 -6.72
C LYS A 88 -9.21 -12.35 -6.32
N LEU A 89 -8.56 -11.97 -5.24
CA LEU A 89 -8.68 -10.62 -4.71
C LEU A 89 -7.45 -10.17 -3.95
N ILE A 90 -6.95 -9.00 -4.29
CA ILE A 90 -5.93 -8.27 -3.57
C ILE A 90 -6.62 -7.15 -2.81
N ASN A 91 -6.46 -7.12 -1.49
CA ASN A 91 -6.98 -6.08 -0.63
C ASN A 91 -5.82 -5.21 -0.11
N LEU A 92 -5.93 -3.91 -0.29
CA LEU A 92 -4.98 -2.92 0.21
C LEU A 92 -5.65 -2.06 1.26
N ILE A 93 -4.99 -1.85 2.39
CA ILE A 93 -5.47 -0.99 3.48
C ILE A 93 -4.37 0.03 3.80
N PHE A 94 -4.74 1.31 3.83
CA PHE A 94 -3.86 2.41 4.15
C PHE A 94 -4.39 3.16 5.36
N ILE A 95 -3.56 3.29 6.40
CA ILE A 95 -3.88 3.92 7.66
C ILE A 95 -2.99 5.13 7.86
N GLU A 96 -3.59 6.28 8.15
CA GLU A 96 -2.89 7.50 8.50
C GLU A 96 -3.60 8.19 9.67
N SER A 97 -2.85 8.53 10.71
CA SER A 97 -3.39 9.12 11.93
C SER A 97 -3.56 10.62 11.87
N ASP A 98 -2.65 11.32 11.17
CA ASP A 98 -2.77 12.77 10.95
C ASP A 98 -3.84 13.08 9.92
N VAL A 99 -4.83 13.89 10.29
CA VAL A 99 -5.99 14.20 9.45
C VAL A 99 -5.61 14.96 8.17
N ASN A 100 -4.57 15.81 8.21
CA ASN A 100 -4.14 16.56 7.04
C ASN A 100 -3.45 15.63 6.04
N ASN A 101 -2.54 14.77 6.53
CA ASN A 101 -1.89 13.75 5.72
C ASN A 101 -2.93 12.76 5.14
N TYR A 102 -3.92 12.38 5.93
CA TYR A 102 -5.01 11.51 5.49
C TYR A 102 -5.82 12.12 4.35
N ASN A 103 -6.18 13.40 4.44
CA ASN A 103 -6.92 14.08 3.37
C ASN A 103 -6.09 14.13 2.07
N LEU A 104 -4.79 14.42 2.16
CA LEU A 104 -3.88 14.37 1.02
C LEU A 104 -3.71 12.94 0.47
N LEU A 105 -3.61 11.95 1.34
CA LEU A 105 -3.55 10.53 0.96
C LEU A 105 -4.77 10.14 0.13
N LYS A 106 -5.96 10.50 0.62
CA LYS A 106 -7.23 10.23 -0.06
C LYS A 106 -7.23 10.87 -1.45
N GLU A 107 -6.93 12.16 -1.53
CA GLU A 107 -6.89 12.90 -2.80
C GLU A 107 -5.89 12.28 -3.79
N ASN A 108 -4.68 11.93 -3.33
CA ASN A 108 -3.65 11.32 -4.16
C ASN A 108 -4.05 9.93 -4.66
N ILE A 109 -4.69 9.12 -3.81
CA ILE A 109 -5.20 7.79 -4.24
C ILE A 109 -6.33 7.97 -5.25
N GLU A 110 -7.33 8.81 -4.97
CA GLU A 110 -8.46 9.06 -5.88
C GLU A 110 -7.99 9.53 -7.25
N LYS A 111 -7.02 10.45 -7.27
CA LYS A 111 -6.40 10.94 -8.51
C LYS A 111 -5.65 9.84 -9.27
N TYR A 112 -4.97 8.95 -8.54
CA TYR A 112 -4.21 7.85 -9.14
C TYR A 112 -5.11 6.77 -9.73
N VAL A 113 -6.16 6.36 -9.01
CA VAL A 113 -7.06 5.27 -9.45
C VAL A 113 -8.24 5.76 -10.30
N GLY A 114 -8.51 7.06 -10.32
CA GLY A 114 -9.55 7.67 -11.16
C GLY A 114 -10.98 7.49 -10.64
N ILE A 115 -11.16 7.10 -9.37
CA ILE A 115 -12.47 6.96 -8.72
C ILE A 115 -12.45 7.58 -7.32
N ASN A 116 -13.61 7.99 -6.83
CA ASN A 116 -13.75 8.41 -5.43
C ASN A 116 -13.63 7.20 -4.48
N VAL A 117 -12.95 7.41 -3.36
CA VAL A 117 -12.72 6.40 -2.33
C VAL A 117 -13.48 6.78 -1.07
N ASP A 118 -14.46 5.95 -0.69
CA ASP A 118 -15.20 6.11 0.55
C ASP A 118 -14.37 5.63 1.75
N GLU A 119 -14.51 6.33 2.87
CA GLU A 119 -13.78 6.06 4.10
C GLU A 119 -14.28 4.79 4.79
N HIS A 120 -13.37 4.12 5.50
CA HIS A 120 -13.66 2.99 6.38
C HIS A 120 -14.31 1.76 5.73
N LYS A 121 -14.31 1.68 4.42
CA LYS A 121 -14.79 0.51 3.67
C LYS A 121 -13.85 0.16 2.51
N PHE A 122 -13.97 -1.06 2.02
CA PHE A 122 -13.31 -1.44 0.78
C PHE A 122 -14.02 -0.84 -0.43
N ASN A 123 -13.23 -0.20 -1.28
CA ASN A 123 -13.65 0.34 -2.57
C ASN A 123 -13.07 -0.54 -3.68
N SER A 124 -13.94 -1.04 -4.55
CA SER A 124 -13.53 -1.87 -5.68
C SER A 124 -12.92 -1.00 -6.78
N ILE A 125 -11.65 -1.21 -7.06
CA ILE A 125 -10.94 -0.56 -8.17
C ILE A 125 -11.16 -1.33 -9.46
N ASN A 126 -11.11 -2.65 -9.36
CA ASN A 126 -11.48 -3.59 -10.41
C ASN A 126 -11.88 -4.94 -9.79
N GLU A 127 -12.16 -5.95 -10.61
CA GLU A 127 -12.59 -7.28 -10.17
C GLU A 127 -11.59 -8.02 -9.25
N HIS A 128 -10.33 -7.56 -9.20
CA HIS A 128 -9.24 -8.21 -8.46
C HIS A 128 -8.57 -7.31 -7.42
N LEU A 129 -8.97 -6.04 -7.31
CA LEU A 129 -8.32 -5.07 -6.42
C LEU A 129 -9.35 -4.24 -5.65
N ASN A 130 -9.25 -4.29 -4.32
CA ASN A 130 -9.95 -3.40 -3.42
C ASN A 130 -8.95 -2.52 -2.64
N ILE A 131 -9.37 -1.29 -2.37
CA ILE A 131 -8.63 -0.35 -1.54
C ILE A 131 -9.53 0.14 -0.41
N ALA A 132 -9.00 0.18 0.81
CA ALA A 132 -9.59 0.86 1.95
C ALA A 132 -8.61 1.87 2.53
N ILE A 133 -9.12 3.02 2.95
CA ILE A 133 -8.37 4.04 3.67
C ILE A 133 -9.04 4.34 5.01
N SER A 134 -8.27 4.66 6.04
CA SER A 134 -8.81 4.98 7.35
C SER A 134 -7.95 6.02 8.06
N ASN A 135 -8.59 7.06 8.59
CA ASN A 135 -7.97 7.96 9.54
C ASN A 135 -8.04 7.31 10.93
N SER A 136 -6.96 6.66 11.33
CA SER A 136 -6.87 5.92 12.59
C SER A 136 -5.41 5.81 13.03
N THR A 137 -5.19 5.53 14.32
CA THR A 137 -3.88 5.12 14.78
C THR A 137 -3.62 3.64 14.48
N HIS A 138 -2.34 3.28 14.38
CA HIS A 138 -1.89 1.91 14.19
C HIS A 138 -2.49 0.96 15.23
N GLU A 139 -2.43 1.33 16.51
CA GLU A 139 -2.90 0.49 17.63
C GLU A 139 -4.40 0.20 17.51
N LYS A 140 -5.22 1.25 17.32
CA LYS A 140 -6.69 1.09 17.18
C LYS A 140 -7.06 0.23 15.98
N PHE A 141 -6.33 0.38 14.88
CA PHE A 141 -6.58 -0.43 13.69
C PHE A 141 -6.25 -1.91 13.94
N ILE A 142 -5.08 -2.21 14.52
CA ILE A 142 -4.65 -3.58 14.82
C ILE A 142 -5.61 -4.26 15.80
N GLU A 143 -6.02 -3.57 16.88
CA GLU A 143 -7.01 -4.09 17.83
C GLU A 143 -8.32 -4.46 17.12
N LYS A 144 -8.84 -3.57 16.27
CA LYS A 144 -10.05 -3.80 15.49
C LYS A 144 -9.90 -4.96 14.49
N LEU A 145 -8.75 -5.05 13.84
CA LEU A 145 -8.46 -6.13 12.91
C LEU A 145 -8.45 -7.48 13.63
N LEU A 146 -7.69 -7.60 14.73
CA LEU A 146 -7.57 -8.83 15.50
C LEU A 146 -8.91 -9.29 16.11
N SER A 147 -9.80 -8.35 16.47
CA SER A 147 -11.13 -8.68 16.99
C SER A 147 -12.09 -9.26 15.95
N LYS A 148 -11.77 -9.17 14.66
CA LYS A 148 -12.65 -9.58 13.54
C LYS A 148 -12.12 -10.74 12.71
N VAL A 149 -10.93 -11.24 13.02
CA VAL A 149 -10.27 -12.26 12.20
C VAL A 149 -10.70 -13.66 12.65
N ASP A 150 -11.66 -14.24 11.94
CA ASP A 150 -12.04 -15.66 12.09
C ASP A 150 -11.23 -16.57 11.15
N ASN A 151 -10.80 -16.06 9.99
CA ASN A 151 -9.97 -16.78 9.03
C ASN A 151 -8.86 -15.88 8.47
N MET A 152 -7.61 -16.27 8.67
CA MET A 152 -6.48 -15.52 8.17
C MET A 152 -6.23 -15.80 6.69
N ILE A 153 -6.22 -14.75 5.88
CA ILE A 153 -5.61 -14.74 4.55
C ILE A 153 -4.16 -14.28 4.67
N PRO A 154 -3.27 -14.63 3.75
CA PRO A 154 -1.90 -14.12 3.77
C PRO A 154 -1.91 -12.60 3.82
N ALA A 155 -1.22 -12.03 4.82
CA ALA A 155 -1.19 -10.58 5.05
C ALA A 155 0.25 -10.08 5.19
N PHE A 156 0.50 -8.89 4.63
CA PHE A 156 1.75 -8.15 4.74
C PHE A 156 1.48 -6.81 5.41
N PHE A 157 2.26 -6.49 6.44
CA PHE A 157 2.17 -5.25 7.20
C PHE A 157 3.44 -4.42 7.03
N LEU A 158 3.26 -3.12 6.77
CA LEU A 158 4.28 -2.07 6.84
C LEU A 158 4.06 -1.19 8.06
#